data_c11353cd86ec916e5bb8c3ca0467bb02
#
_entry.id   c11353cd86ec916e5bb8c3ca0467bb02
#
_cell.length_a   1.000
_cell.length_b   1.000
_cell.length_c   1.000
_cell.angle_alpha   90.00
_cell.angle_beta   90.00
_cell.angle_gamma   90.00
#
_symmetry.space_group_name_H-M   'P 1'
#
loop_
_entity.id
_entity.type
_entity.pdbx_description
1 polymer ?
#
loop_
_entity_poly.entity_id
_entity_poly.type
_entity_poly.pdbx_seq_one_letter_code
_entity_poly.pdbx_strand_id
1 'polypeptide(L)'
;MTDIERLIDQFLAYIDVERGLAKATVRAYDSDLRKYNGWLATQGIQDLNAVTTQDVERYIAFLDDSGESARSKARRLASIHAFHRFALNEHVVSNDVAAQVKAPKGATTLPDVLTVDEVASLLDAIPVSQNRPQSEGMADMPDDPAMLRDKALLEFMYATGARVSEACGANLDDVDLESNVARLMGKGSKQRLVPVGSYACEAIARYLKNGRPQLESKAKGPTERRALFLNKRGKRLSRQSVWEIIRAAGERAHIDKPLHPH
;
A
#
# COMPACT_ATOMS: atom_id res chain seq x y z
N MET A 1 17.80 -23.25 14.85
CA MET A 1 16.63 -23.18 13.95
C MET A 1 15.75 -24.35 14.31
N THR A 2 14.53 -24.13 14.76
CA THR A 2 13.57 -25.17 15.13
C THR A 2 13.01 -25.84 13.85
N ASP A 3 12.37 -27.01 13.99
CA ASP A 3 11.75 -27.68 12.85
C ASP A 3 10.61 -26.83 12.27
N ILE A 4 9.86 -26.11 13.11
CA ILE A 4 8.82 -25.17 12.67
C ILE A 4 9.45 -24.00 11.87
N GLU A 5 10.58 -23.44 12.29
CA GLU A 5 11.26 -22.36 11.53
C GLU A 5 11.68 -22.83 10.15
N ARG A 6 12.25 -24.03 10.03
CA ARG A 6 12.64 -24.61 8.75
C ARG A 6 11.43 -24.82 7.84
N LEU A 7 10.33 -25.31 8.39
CA LEU A 7 9.10 -25.52 7.63
C LEU A 7 8.46 -24.19 7.19
N ILE A 8 8.54 -23.13 8.00
CA ILE A 8 8.13 -21.79 7.58
C ILE A 8 8.96 -21.31 6.39
N ASP A 9 10.28 -21.49 6.41
CA ASP A 9 11.14 -21.11 5.28
C ASP A 9 10.79 -21.88 4.01
N GLN A 10 10.50 -23.18 4.11
CA GLN A 10 10.03 -24.00 2.99
C GLN A 10 8.68 -23.51 2.45
N PHE A 11 7.73 -23.24 3.32
CA PHE A 11 6.43 -22.68 2.94
C PHE A 11 6.57 -21.33 2.23
N LEU A 12 7.43 -20.43 2.74
CA LEU A 12 7.67 -19.14 2.10
C LEU A 12 8.29 -19.28 0.70
N ALA A 13 9.24 -20.22 0.54
CA ALA A 13 9.79 -20.56 -0.77
C ALA A 13 8.72 -21.11 -1.73
N TYR A 14 7.88 -22.01 -1.25
CA TYR A 14 6.76 -22.58 -2.01
C TYR A 14 5.80 -21.48 -2.52
N ILE A 15 5.33 -20.59 -1.63
CA ILE A 15 4.39 -19.53 -2.04
C ILE A 15 5.03 -18.46 -2.92
N ASP A 16 6.35 -18.24 -2.81
CA ASP A 16 7.08 -17.29 -3.66
C ASP A 16 7.33 -17.87 -5.06
N VAL A 17 7.88 -19.08 -5.12
CA VAL A 17 8.37 -19.69 -6.37
C VAL A 17 7.25 -20.43 -7.10
N GLU A 18 6.56 -21.36 -6.43
CA GLU A 18 5.58 -22.23 -7.10
C GLU A 18 4.22 -21.54 -7.24
N ARG A 19 3.79 -20.79 -6.23
CA ARG A 19 2.51 -20.08 -6.27
C ARG A 19 2.62 -18.69 -6.88
N GLY A 20 3.83 -18.15 -7.06
CA GLY A 20 4.07 -16.84 -7.65
C GLY A 20 3.38 -15.69 -6.92
N LEU A 21 3.26 -15.78 -5.58
CA LEU A 21 2.59 -14.72 -4.83
C LEU A 21 3.40 -13.43 -4.81
N ALA A 22 2.69 -12.29 -4.73
CA ALA A 22 3.35 -10.99 -4.65
C ALA A 22 4.29 -10.92 -3.44
N LYS A 23 5.47 -10.34 -3.60
CA LYS A 23 6.49 -10.18 -2.53
C LYS A 23 5.93 -9.55 -1.25
N ALA A 24 4.93 -8.68 -1.36
CA ALA A 24 4.26 -8.10 -0.19
C ALA A 24 3.43 -9.14 0.58
N THR A 25 2.81 -10.09 -0.12
CA THR A 25 2.06 -11.20 0.48
C THR A 25 3.01 -12.17 1.18
N VAL A 26 4.11 -12.54 0.52
CA VAL A 26 5.14 -13.41 1.11
C VAL A 26 5.69 -12.80 2.40
N ARG A 27 6.05 -11.50 2.39
CA ARG A 27 6.50 -10.79 3.59
C ARG A 27 5.45 -10.72 4.71
N ALA A 28 4.17 -10.58 4.35
CA ALA A 28 3.11 -10.58 5.34
C ALA A 28 2.98 -11.96 6.01
N TYR A 29 3.03 -13.04 5.22
CA TYR A 29 3.00 -14.40 5.73
C TYR A 29 4.22 -14.71 6.61
N ASP A 30 5.41 -14.31 6.18
CA ASP A 30 6.63 -14.45 6.99
C ASP A 30 6.47 -13.78 8.37
N SER A 31 6.08 -12.51 8.40
CA SER A 31 5.86 -11.79 9.65
C SER A 31 4.81 -12.44 10.54
N ASP A 32 3.71 -12.93 9.96
CA ASP A 32 2.63 -13.56 10.71
C ASP A 32 3.05 -14.91 11.30
N LEU A 33 3.71 -15.74 10.51
CA LEU A 33 4.13 -17.08 10.92
C LEU A 33 5.30 -17.04 11.92
N ARG A 34 6.23 -16.07 11.79
CA ARG A 34 7.28 -15.87 12.79
C ARG A 34 6.70 -15.45 14.15
N LYS A 35 5.68 -14.59 14.17
CA LYS A 35 4.97 -14.24 15.40
C LYS A 35 4.23 -15.45 16.01
N TYR A 36 3.57 -16.25 15.17
CA TYR A 36 2.90 -17.46 15.60
C TYR A 36 3.89 -18.46 16.21
N ASN A 37 5.00 -18.73 15.54
CA ASN A 37 6.06 -19.61 16.05
C ASN A 37 6.67 -19.08 17.36
N GLY A 38 6.92 -17.75 17.45
CA GLY A 38 7.39 -17.14 18.69
C GLY A 38 6.43 -17.36 19.84
N TRP A 39 5.11 -17.25 19.63
CA TRP A 39 4.11 -17.53 20.64
C TRP A 39 4.08 -19.03 21.01
N LEU A 40 4.11 -19.96 20.03
CA LEU A 40 4.18 -21.40 20.29
C LEU A 40 5.39 -21.74 21.17
N ALA A 41 6.53 -21.13 20.91
CA ALA A 41 7.74 -21.33 21.72
C ALA A 41 7.54 -20.89 23.18
N THR A 42 6.79 -19.81 23.44
CA THR A 42 6.42 -19.40 24.81
C THR A 42 5.51 -20.40 25.50
N GLN A 43 4.77 -21.22 24.74
CA GLN A 43 3.94 -22.30 25.26
C GLN A 43 4.71 -23.65 25.39
N GLY A 44 6.02 -23.63 25.09
CA GLY A 44 6.86 -24.86 25.11
C GLY A 44 6.68 -25.77 23.88
N ILE A 45 5.96 -25.31 22.86
CA ILE A 45 5.68 -26.10 21.64
C ILE A 45 6.74 -25.79 20.59
N GLN A 46 7.55 -26.79 20.24
CA GLN A 46 8.65 -26.69 19.26
C GLN A 46 8.49 -27.60 18.04
N ASP A 47 7.53 -28.54 18.10
CA ASP A 47 7.17 -29.43 17.01
C ASP A 47 5.75 -29.14 16.54
N LEU A 48 5.57 -29.01 15.21
CA LEU A 48 4.25 -28.72 14.62
C LEU A 48 3.24 -29.86 14.86
N ASN A 49 3.71 -31.08 15.00
CA ASN A 49 2.87 -32.25 15.35
C ASN A 49 2.27 -32.16 16.76
N ALA A 50 2.89 -31.42 17.65
CA ALA A 50 2.39 -31.18 19.00
C ALA A 50 1.33 -30.08 19.10
N VAL A 51 1.16 -29.29 18.01
CA VAL A 51 0.16 -28.22 17.98
C VAL A 51 -1.25 -28.81 17.90
N THR A 52 -2.15 -28.30 18.70
CA THR A 52 -3.57 -28.65 18.72
C THR A 52 -4.45 -27.53 18.19
N THR A 53 -5.70 -27.84 17.84
CA THR A 53 -6.70 -26.83 17.48
C THR A 53 -6.87 -25.78 18.59
N GLN A 54 -6.84 -26.22 19.86
CA GLN A 54 -6.94 -25.35 21.00
C GLN A 54 -5.75 -24.37 21.11
N ASP A 55 -4.56 -24.75 20.67
CA ASP A 55 -3.41 -23.85 20.64
C ASP A 55 -3.60 -22.75 19.61
N VAL A 56 -4.14 -23.06 18.43
CA VAL A 56 -4.47 -22.02 17.43
C VAL A 56 -5.55 -21.07 17.97
N GLU A 57 -6.59 -21.59 18.62
CA GLU A 57 -7.64 -20.77 19.27
C GLU A 57 -7.05 -19.86 20.35
N ARG A 58 -6.19 -20.40 21.22
CA ARG A 58 -5.48 -19.62 22.26
C ARG A 58 -4.59 -18.54 21.67
N TYR A 59 -3.95 -18.81 20.54
CA TYR A 59 -3.18 -17.78 19.85
C TYR A 59 -4.07 -16.63 19.35
N ILE A 60 -5.24 -16.94 18.80
CA ILE A 60 -6.19 -15.91 18.35
C ILE A 60 -6.72 -15.10 19.55
N ALA A 61 -6.99 -15.73 20.70
CA ALA A 61 -7.35 -15.03 21.93
C ALA A 61 -6.21 -14.14 22.44
N PHE A 62 -4.98 -14.61 22.42
CA PHE A 62 -3.78 -13.81 22.75
C PHE A 62 -3.65 -12.56 21.87
N LEU A 63 -3.95 -12.66 20.57
CA LEU A 63 -3.97 -11.48 19.70
C LEU A 63 -5.08 -10.49 20.06
N ASP A 64 -6.21 -10.99 20.59
CA ASP A 64 -7.31 -10.15 21.08
C ASP A 64 -6.89 -9.35 22.32
N ASP A 65 -6.33 -10.03 23.30
CA ASP A 65 -5.79 -9.43 24.52
C ASP A 65 -4.67 -8.40 24.23
N SER A 66 -3.93 -8.62 23.15
CA SER A 66 -2.91 -7.68 22.66
C SER A 66 -3.47 -6.47 21.91
N GLY A 67 -4.78 -6.32 21.80
CA GLY A 67 -5.45 -5.19 21.15
C GLY A 67 -5.38 -5.21 19.61
N GLU A 68 -5.09 -6.37 19.00
CA GLU A 68 -5.07 -6.45 17.52
C GLU A 68 -6.48 -6.35 16.92
N SER A 69 -6.61 -5.59 15.84
CA SER A 69 -7.89 -5.44 15.14
C SER A 69 -8.43 -6.77 14.61
N ALA A 70 -9.76 -6.93 14.53
CA ALA A 70 -10.39 -8.11 13.96
C ALA A 70 -9.89 -8.43 12.53
N ARG A 71 -9.61 -7.40 11.73
CA ARG A 71 -9.04 -7.53 10.38
C ARG A 71 -7.62 -8.11 10.41
N SER A 72 -6.78 -7.66 11.34
CA SER A 72 -5.42 -8.18 11.53
C SER A 72 -5.45 -9.64 11.99
N LYS A 73 -6.31 -9.98 12.95
CA LYS A 73 -6.51 -11.36 13.43
C LYS A 73 -6.96 -12.29 12.31
N ALA A 74 -7.95 -11.88 11.49
CA ALA A 74 -8.43 -12.65 10.36
C ALA A 74 -7.32 -12.88 9.32
N ARG A 75 -6.49 -11.88 9.02
CA ARG A 75 -5.36 -12.03 8.11
C ARG A 75 -4.32 -13.02 8.65
N ARG A 76 -3.96 -12.92 9.94
CA ARG A 76 -3.01 -13.85 10.57
C ARG A 76 -3.52 -15.28 10.57
N LEU A 77 -4.79 -15.48 10.90
CA LEU A 77 -5.40 -16.80 10.84
C LEU A 77 -5.38 -17.37 9.42
N ALA A 78 -5.61 -16.53 8.40
CA ALA A 78 -5.47 -16.97 7.00
C ALA A 78 -4.03 -17.43 6.66
N SER A 79 -3.00 -16.78 7.22
CA SER A 79 -1.60 -17.18 7.08
C SER A 79 -1.35 -18.54 7.77
N ILE A 80 -1.91 -18.73 8.97
CA ILE A 80 -1.82 -19.99 9.74
C ILE A 80 -2.53 -21.13 9.00
N HIS A 81 -3.74 -20.91 8.48
CA HIS A 81 -4.46 -21.90 7.68
C HIS A 81 -3.65 -22.36 6.46
N ALA A 82 -3.08 -21.39 5.74
CA ALA A 82 -2.27 -21.69 4.56
C ALA A 82 -1.03 -22.52 4.91
N PHE A 83 -0.38 -22.21 6.03
CA PHE A 83 0.80 -22.91 6.54
C PHE A 83 0.49 -24.34 7.00
N HIS A 84 -0.55 -24.53 7.84
CA HIS A 84 -0.94 -25.85 8.31
C HIS A 84 -1.42 -26.76 7.17
N ARG A 85 -2.13 -26.18 6.19
CA ARG A 85 -2.52 -26.92 4.97
C ARG A 85 -1.30 -27.32 4.14
N PHE A 86 -0.30 -26.45 4.02
CA PHE A 86 0.97 -26.81 3.37
C PHE A 86 1.65 -27.95 4.12
N ALA A 87 1.78 -27.87 5.44
CA ALA A 87 2.39 -28.90 6.25
C ALA A 87 1.68 -30.28 6.11
N LEU A 88 0.33 -30.27 6.01
CA LEU A 88 -0.45 -31.48 5.74
C LEU A 88 -0.16 -32.04 4.33
N ASN A 89 -0.13 -31.17 3.31
CA ASN A 89 0.13 -31.59 1.93
C ASN A 89 1.54 -32.17 1.76
N GLU A 90 2.53 -31.62 2.49
CA GLU A 90 3.92 -32.14 2.51
C GLU A 90 4.09 -33.34 3.45
N HIS A 91 3.00 -33.85 4.02
CA HIS A 91 3.00 -35.01 4.96
C HIS A 91 3.88 -34.79 6.21
N VAL A 92 4.13 -33.51 6.60
CA VAL A 92 4.85 -33.19 7.84
C VAL A 92 3.96 -33.40 9.06
N VAL A 93 2.66 -33.14 8.92
CA VAL A 93 1.64 -33.40 9.94
C VAL A 93 0.56 -34.31 9.37
N SER A 94 -0.12 -35.08 10.24
CA SER A 94 -1.21 -35.98 9.84
C SER A 94 -2.57 -35.28 9.75
N ASN A 95 -2.73 -34.11 10.38
CA ASN A 95 -4.00 -33.38 10.45
C ASN A 95 -3.78 -31.86 10.31
N ASP A 96 -4.73 -31.17 9.67
CA ASP A 96 -4.80 -29.70 9.64
C ASP A 96 -5.59 -29.20 10.86
N VAL A 97 -4.89 -28.96 11.97
CA VAL A 97 -5.48 -28.50 13.24
C VAL A 97 -6.04 -27.08 13.18
N ALA A 98 -5.64 -26.31 12.17
CA ALA A 98 -6.13 -24.94 12.00
C ALA A 98 -7.43 -24.87 11.18
N ALA A 99 -7.77 -25.91 10.41
CA ALA A 99 -8.84 -25.87 9.40
C ALA A 99 -10.21 -25.42 9.93
N GLN A 100 -10.54 -25.75 11.17
CA GLN A 100 -11.86 -25.44 11.77
C GLN A 100 -11.89 -24.16 12.60
N VAL A 101 -10.73 -23.54 12.89
CA VAL A 101 -10.65 -22.30 13.67
C VAL A 101 -11.20 -21.15 12.85
N LYS A 102 -12.16 -20.41 13.39
CA LYS A 102 -12.83 -19.32 12.70
C LYS A 102 -12.25 -17.97 13.14
N ALA A 103 -12.09 -17.09 12.16
CA ALA A 103 -11.73 -15.71 12.45
C ALA A 103 -12.85 -15.01 13.26
N PRO A 104 -12.49 -14.13 14.21
CA PRO A 104 -13.47 -13.28 14.86
C PRO A 104 -14.22 -12.45 13.80
N LYS A 105 -15.55 -12.41 13.92
CA LYS A 105 -16.38 -11.57 13.04
C LYS A 105 -16.11 -10.11 13.40
N GLY A 106 -15.45 -9.36 12.54
CA GLY A 106 -15.36 -7.91 12.64
C GLY A 106 -16.67 -7.26 12.18
N ALA A 107 -17.04 -6.13 12.77
CA ALA A 107 -18.11 -5.30 12.22
C ALA A 107 -17.72 -4.85 10.81
N THR A 108 -18.58 -5.11 9.85
CA THR A 108 -18.41 -4.61 8.47
C THR A 108 -18.87 -3.16 8.47
N THR A 109 -17.94 -2.24 8.68
CA THR A 109 -18.21 -0.81 8.44
C THR A 109 -18.12 -0.54 6.95
N LEU A 110 -19.12 0.13 6.40
CA LEU A 110 -19.05 0.65 5.04
C LEU A 110 -17.89 1.66 4.99
N PRO A 111 -17.10 1.66 3.91
CA PRO A 111 -16.05 2.66 3.75
C PRO A 111 -16.65 4.07 3.73
N ASP A 112 -16.04 4.99 4.46
CA ASP A 112 -16.33 6.40 4.31
C ASP A 112 -15.82 6.85 2.93
N VAL A 113 -16.76 7.26 2.07
CA VAL A 113 -16.44 7.77 0.74
C VAL A 113 -16.53 9.30 0.75
N LEU A 114 -15.63 9.94 -0.02
CA LEU A 114 -15.71 11.37 -0.26
C LEU A 114 -16.78 11.65 -1.31
N THR A 115 -17.51 12.74 -1.12
CA THR A 115 -18.37 13.30 -2.16
C THR A 115 -17.54 13.95 -3.27
N VAL A 116 -18.17 14.24 -4.41
CA VAL A 116 -17.50 14.95 -5.52
C VAL A 116 -16.98 16.32 -5.06
N ASP A 117 -17.77 17.05 -4.25
CA ASP A 117 -17.38 18.36 -3.73
C ASP A 117 -16.22 18.27 -2.74
N GLU A 118 -16.19 17.24 -1.88
CA GLU A 118 -15.06 16.99 -0.98
C GLU A 118 -13.78 16.64 -1.76
N VAL A 119 -13.88 15.86 -2.84
CA VAL A 119 -12.73 15.58 -3.71
C VAL A 119 -12.24 16.85 -4.40
N ALA A 120 -13.15 17.67 -4.94
CA ALA A 120 -12.78 18.95 -5.55
C ALA A 120 -12.04 19.85 -4.51
N SER A 121 -12.62 19.99 -3.32
CA SER A 121 -12.00 20.74 -2.22
C SER A 121 -10.61 20.20 -1.84
N LEU A 122 -10.44 18.88 -1.79
CA LEU A 122 -9.16 18.23 -1.49
C LEU A 122 -8.10 18.54 -2.57
N LEU A 123 -8.49 18.46 -3.84
CA LEU A 123 -7.60 18.78 -4.96
C LEU A 123 -7.21 20.26 -4.98
N ASP A 124 -8.17 21.15 -4.70
CA ASP A 124 -7.96 22.61 -4.70
C ASP A 124 -7.23 23.12 -3.46
N ALA A 125 -7.19 22.34 -2.38
CA ALA A 125 -6.43 22.68 -1.18
C ALA A 125 -4.91 22.63 -1.36
N ILE A 126 -4.41 22.12 -2.51
CA ILE A 126 -2.97 22.16 -2.79
C ILE A 126 -2.58 23.60 -3.24
N PRO A 127 -1.68 24.28 -2.51
CA PRO A 127 -1.38 25.69 -2.73
C PRO A 127 -0.42 25.89 -3.92
N VAL A 128 -0.93 25.71 -5.12
CA VAL A 128 -0.26 26.06 -6.38
C VAL A 128 -0.84 27.36 -6.92
N SER A 129 -0.12 28.06 -7.81
CA SER A 129 -0.49 29.41 -8.27
C SER A 129 -1.91 29.53 -8.84
N GLN A 130 -2.46 28.45 -9.38
CA GLN A 130 -3.86 28.43 -9.84
C GLN A 130 -4.88 28.48 -8.71
N ASN A 131 -4.53 27.98 -7.52
CA ASN A 131 -5.42 27.85 -6.36
C ASN A 131 -5.07 28.86 -5.26
N ARG A 132 -4.14 29.80 -5.51
CA ARG A 132 -3.79 30.85 -4.53
C ARG A 132 -4.80 31.99 -4.60
N PRO A 133 -5.18 32.54 -3.44
CA PRO A 133 -5.91 33.80 -3.42
C PRO A 133 -5.13 34.89 -4.17
N GLN A 134 -5.80 35.69 -4.98
CA GLN A 134 -5.20 36.83 -5.72
C GLN A 134 -4.91 38.02 -4.78
N SER A 135 -4.29 37.77 -3.63
CA SER A 135 -3.82 38.83 -2.75
C SER A 135 -2.49 39.39 -3.27
N GLU A 136 -2.33 40.71 -3.19
CA GLU A 136 -1.16 41.44 -3.68
C GLU A 136 0.15 40.80 -3.20
N GLY A 137 1.05 40.45 -4.15
CA GLY A 137 2.39 39.92 -3.91
C GLY A 137 2.51 38.39 -3.85
N MET A 138 1.43 37.59 -3.83
CA MET A 138 1.51 36.13 -3.83
C MET A 138 1.40 35.47 -5.23
N ALA A 139 0.85 36.21 -6.20
CA ALA A 139 0.64 35.69 -7.56
C ALA A 139 1.95 35.41 -8.30
N ASP A 140 3.01 36.19 -8.03
CA ASP A 140 4.30 36.09 -8.72
C ASP A 140 5.32 35.17 -8.05
N MET A 141 5.01 34.56 -6.90
CA MET A 141 5.92 33.63 -6.26
C MET A 141 5.94 32.28 -7.01
N PRO A 142 7.12 31.74 -7.30
CA PRO A 142 7.23 30.44 -7.93
C PRO A 142 6.58 29.37 -7.06
N ASP A 143 5.94 28.40 -7.71
CA ASP A 143 5.33 27.27 -7.03
C ASP A 143 6.40 26.39 -6.37
N ASP A 144 6.14 25.91 -5.15
CA ASP A 144 6.99 24.87 -4.53
C ASP A 144 6.94 23.61 -5.41
N PRO A 145 8.09 23.09 -5.85
CA PRO A 145 8.18 21.85 -6.64
C PRO A 145 7.45 20.67 -6.02
N ALA A 146 7.41 20.60 -4.68
CA ALA A 146 6.69 19.52 -3.99
C ALA A 146 5.16 19.73 -4.07
N MET A 147 4.68 20.98 -4.05
CA MET A 147 3.24 21.25 -4.21
C MET A 147 2.76 20.96 -5.63
N LEU A 148 3.57 21.32 -6.65
CA LEU A 148 3.28 20.92 -8.03
C LEU A 148 3.21 19.39 -8.18
N ARG A 149 4.12 18.66 -7.53
CA ARG A 149 4.10 17.19 -7.50
C ARG A 149 2.84 16.67 -6.80
N ASP A 150 2.45 17.25 -5.67
CA ASP A 150 1.30 16.81 -4.88
C ASP A 150 0.01 17.01 -5.68
N LYS A 151 -0.17 18.18 -6.32
CA LYS A 151 -1.32 18.43 -7.21
C LYS A 151 -1.36 17.40 -8.35
N ALA A 152 -0.27 17.23 -9.07
CA ALA A 152 -0.19 16.28 -10.16
C ALA A 152 -0.47 14.83 -9.74
N LEU A 153 0.03 14.42 -8.57
CA LEU A 153 -0.22 13.10 -8.01
C LEU A 153 -1.69 12.87 -7.68
N LEU A 154 -2.33 13.80 -6.99
CA LEU A 154 -3.72 13.65 -6.57
C LEU A 154 -4.67 13.71 -7.77
N GLU A 155 -4.44 14.61 -8.72
CA GLU A 155 -5.18 14.67 -9.99
C GLU A 155 -5.01 13.37 -10.80
N PHE A 156 -3.79 12.85 -10.90
CA PHE A 156 -3.50 11.57 -11.57
C PHE A 156 -4.24 10.41 -10.91
N MET A 157 -4.20 10.31 -9.58
CA MET A 157 -4.87 9.25 -8.84
C MET A 157 -6.39 9.31 -9.01
N TYR A 158 -6.96 10.52 -8.95
CA TYR A 158 -8.40 10.71 -9.12
C TYR A 158 -8.86 10.39 -10.54
N ALA A 159 -8.19 10.95 -11.55
CA ALA A 159 -8.55 10.75 -12.96
C ALA A 159 -8.43 9.30 -13.42
N THR A 160 -7.43 8.56 -12.93
CA THR A 160 -7.12 7.20 -13.40
C THR A 160 -7.65 6.08 -12.52
N GLY A 161 -8.11 6.38 -11.30
CA GLY A 161 -8.41 5.37 -10.29
C GLY A 161 -7.19 4.52 -9.93
N ALA A 162 -5.98 5.09 -10.04
CA ALA A 162 -4.74 4.37 -9.75
C ALA A 162 -4.64 4.01 -8.27
N ARG A 163 -4.27 2.76 -7.98
CA ARG A 163 -3.88 2.38 -6.62
C ARG A 163 -2.59 3.10 -6.22
N VAL A 164 -2.41 3.35 -4.93
CA VAL A 164 -1.18 4.00 -4.42
C VAL A 164 0.10 3.35 -4.95
N SER A 165 0.14 2.02 -4.99
CA SER A 165 1.30 1.30 -5.51
C SER A 165 1.52 1.52 -7.02
N GLU A 166 0.45 1.68 -7.79
CA GLU A 166 0.50 1.98 -9.23
C GLU A 166 1.00 3.42 -9.46
N ALA A 167 0.45 4.38 -8.69
CA ALA A 167 0.91 5.77 -8.76
C ALA A 167 2.38 5.92 -8.34
N CYS A 168 2.80 5.28 -7.23
CA CYS A 168 4.21 5.26 -6.83
C CYS A 168 5.11 4.57 -7.85
N GLY A 169 4.61 3.52 -8.53
CA GLY A 169 5.34 2.73 -9.51
C GLY A 169 5.46 3.40 -10.88
N ALA A 170 4.60 4.39 -11.18
CA ALA A 170 4.55 5.03 -12.49
C ALA A 170 5.88 5.67 -12.90
N ASN A 171 6.23 5.51 -14.16
CA ASN A 171 7.40 6.12 -14.80
C ASN A 171 6.96 7.21 -15.76
N LEU A 172 7.91 8.01 -16.23
CA LEU A 172 7.66 9.03 -17.25
C LEU A 172 7.06 8.43 -18.53
N ASP A 173 7.56 7.26 -18.93
CA ASP A 173 7.12 6.55 -20.15
C ASP A 173 5.74 5.88 -19.97
N ASP A 174 5.15 5.94 -18.79
CA ASP A 174 3.82 5.36 -18.53
C ASP A 174 2.69 6.37 -18.72
N VAL A 175 3.01 7.65 -18.99
CA VAL A 175 2.02 8.70 -19.23
C VAL A 175 2.28 9.38 -20.56
N ASP A 176 1.30 9.33 -21.45
CA ASP A 176 1.28 10.03 -22.72
C ASP A 176 0.28 11.20 -22.61
N LEU A 177 0.83 12.41 -22.55
CA LEU A 177 0.03 13.64 -22.42
C LEU A 177 -0.53 14.13 -23.78
N GLU A 178 -0.01 13.63 -24.91
CA GLU A 178 -0.56 13.95 -26.22
C GLU A 178 -1.83 13.15 -26.48
N SER A 179 -1.79 11.85 -26.16
CA SER A 179 -2.93 10.95 -26.30
C SER A 179 -3.87 10.95 -25.08
N ASN A 180 -3.51 11.65 -24.01
CA ASN A 180 -4.24 11.66 -22.71
C ASN A 180 -4.48 10.27 -22.14
N VAL A 181 -3.45 9.43 -22.11
CA VAL A 181 -3.53 8.04 -21.65
C VAL A 181 -2.41 7.72 -20.67
N ALA A 182 -2.71 6.94 -19.65
CA ALA A 182 -1.71 6.37 -18.75
C ALA A 182 -1.76 4.84 -18.76
N ARG A 183 -0.59 4.23 -18.68
CA ARG A 183 -0.41 2.79 -18.52
C ARG A 183 -0.18 2.46 -17.06
N LEU A 184 -1.09 1.75 -16.43
CA LEU A 184 -1.00 1.34 -15.03
C LEU A 184 -0.61 -0.13 -14.91
N MET A 185 0.35 -0.42 -14.04
CA MET A 185 0.82 -1.78 -13.74
C MET A 185 0.13 -2.31 -12.48
N GLY A 186 -0.83 -3.21 -12.67
CA GLY A 186 -1.60 -3.82 -11.58
C GLY A 186 -0.96 -5.10 -10.99
N LYS A 187 -1.73 -5.76 -10.13
CA LYS A 187 -1.34 -7.04 -9.51
C LYS A 187 -1.08 -8.11 -10.59
N GLY A 188 0.01 -8.87 -10.41
CA GLY A 188 0.39 -9.94 -11.35
C GLY A 188 0.93 -9.41 -12.67
N SER A 189 1.56 -8.21 -12.66
CA SER A 189 2.12 -7.56 -13.86
C SER A 189 1.11 -7.31 -14.99
N LYS A 190 -0.19 -7.31 -14.65
CA LYS A 190 -1.24 -6.96 -15.62
C LYS A 190 -1.25 -5.47 -15.86
N GLN A 191 -1.12 -5.08 -17.13
CA GLN A 191 -1.19 -3.69 -17.57
C GLN A 191 -2.60 -3.33 -17.98
N ARG A 192 -2.99 -2.07 -17.70
CA ARG A 192 -4.20 -1.47 -18.27
C ARG A 192 -3.89 -0.05 -18.74
N LEU A 193 -4.49 0.33 -19.85
CA LEU A 193 -4.51 1.70 -20.32
C LEU A 193 -5.76 2.39 -19.77
N VAL A 194 -5.59 3.58 -19.27
CA VAL A 194 -6.67 4.39 -18.70
C VAL A 194 -6.59 5.81 -19.25
N PRO A 195 -7.73 6.45 -19.55
CA PRO A 195 -7.73 7.84 -19.93
C PRO A 195 -7.29 8.73 -18.76
N VAL A 196 -6.62 9.84 -19.07
CA VAL A 196 -6.20 10.88 -18.14
C VAL A 196 -6.99 12.15 -18.48
N GLY A 197 -7.82 12.63 -17.57
CA GLY A 197 -8.61 13.84 -17.79
C GLY A 197 -7.74 15.09 -17.94
N SER A 198 -8.29 16.14 -18.54
CA SER A 198 -7.57 17.38 -18.89
C SER A 198 -6.92 18.05 -17.66
N TYR A 199 -7.60 18.10 -16.53
CA TYR A 199 -7.04 18.66 -15.28
C TYR A 199 -5.79 17.91 -14.81
N ALA A 200 -5.82 16.58 -14.88
CA ALA A 200 -4.67 15.77 -14.52
C ALA A 200 -3.52 15.94 -15.53
N CYS A 201 -3.81 16.00 -16.83
CA CYS A 201 -2.81 16.27 -17.86
C CYS A 201 -2.12 17.63 -17.65
N GLU A 202 -2.90 18.68 -17.36
CA GLU A 202 -2.37 20.01 -17.09
C GLU A 202 -1.50 20.03 -15.82
N ALA A 203 -1.97 19.43 -14.73
CA ALA A 203 -1.22 19.35 -13.48
C ALA A 203 0.09 18.58 -13.66
N ILE A 204 0.06 17.46 -14.38
CA ILE A 204 1.26 16.66 -14.69
C ILE A 204 2.22 17.47 -15.58
N ALA A 205 1.74 18.11 -16.63
CA ALA A 205 2.58 18.92 -17.51
C ALA A 205 3.29 20.04 -16.75
N ARG A 206 2.58 20.76 -15.88
CA ARG A 206 3.18 21.80 -15.02
C ARG A 206 4.23 21.23 -14.07
N TYR A 207 3.93 20.11 -13.42
CA TYR A 207 4.90 19.44 -12.56
C TYR A 207 6.15 19.01 -13.33
N LEU A 208 5.99 18.39 -14.51
CA LEU A 208 7.10 17.94 -15.34
C LEU A 208 7.97 19.11 -15.81
N LYS A 209 7.36 20.24 -16.14
CA LYS A 209 8.07 21.43 -16.62
C LYS A 209 8.75 22.20 -15.49
N ASN A 210 8.06 22.49 -14.40
CA ASN A 210 8.48 23.46 -13.40
C ASN A 210 8.94 22.85 -12.08
N GLY A 211 8.39 21.70 -11.68
CA GLY A 211 8.65 21.10 -10.35
C GLY A 211 9.66 19.94 -10.41
N ARG A 212 9.41 18.99 -11.32
CA ARG A 212 10.19 17.76 -11.38
C ARG A 212 11.69 17.99 -11.62
N PRO A 213 12.16 18.90 -12.50
CA PRO A 213 13.59 19.13 -12.69
C PRO A 213 14.30 19.56 -11.41
N GLN A 214 13.65 20.39 -10.59
CA GLN A 214 14.21 20.84 -9.31
C GLN A 214 14.28 19.71 -8.27
N LEU A 215 13.34 18.76 -8.27
CA LEU A 215 13.41 17.57 -7.42
C LEU A 215 14.42 16.57 -7.98
N GLU A 216 14.48 16.40 -9.29
CA GLU A 216 15.41 15.48 -9.95
C GLU A 216 16.87 15.86 -9.73
N SER A 217 17.21 17.15 -9.70
CA SER A 217 18.56 17.62 -9.43
C SER A 217 19.13 17.13 -8.09
N LYS A 218 18.27 16.74 -7.16
CA LYS A 218 18.61 16.16 -5.86
C LYS A 218 18.74 14.63 -5.89
N ALA A 219 18.45 13.98 -7.03
CA ALA A 219 18.50 12.53 -7.16
C ALA A 219 19.93 12.01 -7.12
N LYS A 220 20.17 11.00 -6.25
CA LYS A 220 21.42 10.26 -6.19
C LYS A 220 21.25 8.91 -6.90
N GLY A 221 21.66 8.83 -8.17
CA GLY A 221 21.65 7.60 -8.96
C GLY A 221 20.63 7.58 -10.11
N PRO A 222 20.83 6.67 -11.08
CA PRO A 222 20.08 6.66 -12.35
C PRO A 222 18.65 6.11 -12.24
N THR A 223 18.36 5.28 -11.23
CA THR A 223 17.08 4.57 -11.11
C THR A 223 15.89 5.51 -10.85
N GLU A 224 16.13 6.64 -10.20
CA GLU A 224 15.05 7.56 -9.80
C GLU A 224 14.64 8.49 -10.95
N ARG A 225 15.49 8.67 -11.95
CA ARG A 225 15.23 9.54 -13.11
C ARG A 225 14.04 9.10 -13.95
N ARG A 226 13.69 7.82 -13.94
CA ARG A 226 12.51 7.32 -14.65
C ARG A 226 11.21 7.51 -13.88
N ALA A 227 11.26 7.67 -12.55
CA ALA A 227 10.06 7.81 -11.74
C ALA A 227 9.27 9.06 -12.14
N LEU A 228 7.95 8.92 -12.32
CA LEU A 228 7.06 10.05 -12.59
C LEU A 228 7.05 10.99 -11.39
N PHE A 229 6.75 10.48 -10.20
CA PHE A 229 6.63 11.28 -8.98
C PHE A 229 7.86 11.11 -8.08
N LEU A 230 8.50 12.23 -7.76
CA LEU A 230 9.70 12.29 -6.92
C LEU A 230 9.41 12.92 -5.54
N ASN A 231 10.10 12.44 -4.54
CA ASN A 231 10.11 13.08 -3.22
C ASN A 231 11.11 14.26 -3.17
N LYS A 232 11.16 14.99 -2.06
CA LYS A 232 12.07 16.14 -1.87
C LYS A 232 13.57 15.80 -1.96
N ARG A 233 13.93 14.49 -2.00
CA ARG A 233 15.31 14.00 -2.15
C ARG A 233 15.60 13.46 -3.55
N GLY A 234 14.72 13.69 -4.51
CA GLY A 234 14.84 13.19 -5.87
C GLY A 234 14.67 11.68 -6.04
N LYS A 235 14.15 10.99 -5.01
CA LYS A 235 13.85 9.56 -5.06
C LYS A 235 12.37 9.34 -5.39
N ARG A 236 12.05 8.17 -5.93
CA ARG A 236 10.67 7.72 -6.13
C ARG A 236 9.83 7.90 -4.87
N LEU A 237 8.61 8.38 -5.05
CA LEU A 237 7.69 8.59 -3.94
C LEU A 237 7.31 7.25 -3.29
N SER A 238 7.29 7.20 -1.98
CA SER A 238 6.87 6.02 -1.22
C SER A 238 5.35 6.04 -0.96
N ARG A 239 4.77 4.87 -0.70
CA ARG A 239 3.36 4.76 -0.31
C ARG A 239 3.05 5.56 0.97
N GLN A 240 3.98 5.59 1.91
CA GLN A 240 3.87 6.39 3.13
C GLN A 240 3.79 7.88 2.81
N SER A 241 4.66 8.37 1.90
CA SER A 241 4.63 9.78 1.49
C SER A 241 3.32 10.15 0.79
N VAL A 242 2.74 9.26 -0.03
CA VAL A 242 1.43 9.50 -0.65
C VAL A 242 0.34 9.62 0.40
N TRP A 243 0.36 8.74 1.42
CA TRP A 243 -0.60 8.83 2.53
C TRP A 243 -0.48 10.17 3.28
N GLU A 244 0.75 10.62 3.56
CA GLU A 244 1.01 11.92 4.21
C GLU A 244 0.53 13.11 3.35
N ILE A 245 0.71 13.03 2.03
CA ILE A 245 0.22 14.05 1.08
C ILE A 245 -1.31 14.14 1.12
N ILE A 246 -2.00 13.00 1.04
CA ILE A 246 -3.47 12.93 1.07
C ILE A 246 -3.99 13.50 2.40
N ARG A 247 -3.38 13.09 3.52
CA ARG A 247 -3.76 13.58 4.84
C ARG A 247 -3.57 15.09 4.96
N ALA A 248 -2.42 15.61 4.55
CA ALA A 248 -2.16 17.05 4.58
C ALA A 248 -3.08 17.86 3.65
N ALA A 249 -3.49 17.30 2.51
CA ALA A 249 -4.48 17.91 1.64
C ALA A 249 -5.86 17.94 2.30
N GLY A 250 -6.28 16.86 2.94
CA GLY A 250 -7.53 16.78 3.68
C GLY A 250 -7.60 17.74 4.86
N GLU A 251 -6.52 17.86 5.63
CA GLU A 251 -6.41 18.84 6.72
C GLU A 251 -6.60 20.28 6.21
N ARG A 252 -5.99 20.63 5.05
CA ARG A 252 -6.16 21.94 4.41
C ARG A 252 -7.57 22.15 3.87
N ALA A 253 -8.20 21.10 3.36
CA ALA A 253 -9.58 21.12 2.85
C ALA A 253 -10.64 21.06 3.97
N HIS A 254 -10.23 20.98 5.25
CA HIS A 254 -11.10 20.81 6.42
C HIS A 254 -12.03 19.60 6.29
N ILE A 255 -11.51 18.48 5.80
CA ILE A 255 -12.24 17.21 5.67
C ILE A 255 -12.03 16.41 6.95
N ASP A 256 -13.07 16.24 7.75
CA ASP A 256 -13.02 15.53 9.04
C ASP A 256 -13.09 14.01 8.91
N LYS A 257 -13.37 13.49 7.70
CA LYS A 257 -13.41 12.05 7.44
C LYS A 257 -12.02 11.42 7.42
N PRO A 258 -11.88 10.15 7.87
CA PRO A 258 -10.62 9.43 7.74
C PRO A 258 -10.29 9.20 6.27
N LEU A 259 -9.22 9.82 5.80
CA LEU A 259 -8.79 9.70 4.41
C LEU A 259 -7.88 8.49 4.23
N HIS A 260 -8.26 7.65 3.29
CA HIS A 260 -7.47 6.49 2.87
C HIS A 260 -7.20 6.56 1.38
N PRO A 261 -6.00 6.15 0.91
CA PRO A 261 -5.65 6.20 -0.51
C PRO A 261 -6.33 5.12 -1.36
N HIS A 262 -7.50 4.64 -0.93
CA HIS A 262 -8.31 3.62 -1.62
C HIS A 262 -9.79 3.98 -1.53
#